data_101a94717796fb74381c8e92546ac7c1
#
_entry.id   101a94717796fb74381c8e92546ac7c1
#
_cell.length_a   1.000
_cell.length_b   1.000
_cell.length_c   1.000
_cell.angle_alpha   90.00
_cell.angle_beta   90.00
_cell.angle_gamma   90.00
#
_symmetry.space_group_name_H-M   'P 1'
#
loop_
_entity.id
_entity.type
_entity.pdbx_description
1 polymer ?
#
loop_
_entity_poly.entity_id
_entity_poly.type
_entity_poly.pdbx_seq_one_letter_code
_entity_poly.pdbx_strand_id
1 'polypeptide(L)'
;MKLTKYITTACIAALFTGCDYLDFDETTGMTKEEMYSYFGNVTSLSTFVYSQLPQDFGAIGDALRDAATDNAVYTWNQSSVYNVYNGTWSPLKTVDDVWSNYYTAIREANSFLENYSLEVLERFKWNVDYEIDVEKAKMRVHEVRALRAFFYLELAKRYGDIPLLTRTYQIDEINSVEKTPFDKVIDFIVDECDKAAPELPVSYKDFYNETGRATRGMAMSVKARALLYAASKLHNPSHDTDKWKKAAKASYDIIKTGWYTLPNIDVDPLYDVNGGNVVLNSSQLIFERRNNDDNAFESRNLPIGFENGNSGNTPTQNLVDAYEMADGTPFSWENAKHASKPYSERDPRFYKAILYNEASFMGTKIETFEGGRNASPITGATLTGYYLRKYMNETVSLSPTNPIKKPHHFILFRYAETLLNYAEAMNELGGPDYTSDADELPMSARTALNMVRSAANMPNIT
;
A
#
# COMPACT_ATOMS: atom_id res chain seq x y z
N MET A 1 -5.97 -81.88 18.99
CA MET A 1 -4.75 -81.06 19.02
C MET A 1 -4.20 -80.56 17.65
N LYS A 2 -4.49 -81.25 16.55
CA LYS A 2 -4.02 -80.73 15.20
C LYS A 2 -4.94 -79.65 14.59
N LEU A 3 -6.24 -79.73 14.81
CA LEU A 3 -7.23 -78.82 14.25
C LEU A 3 -7.12 -77.36 14.85
N THR A 4 -6.86 -77.28 16.16
CA THR A 4 -6.71 -76.06 16.89
C THR A 4 -5.47 -75.23 16.42
N LYS A 5 -4.37 -75.88 16.04
CA LYS A 5 -3.18 -75.26 15.51
C LYS A 5 -3.39 -74.58 14.12
N TYR A 6 -4.21 -75.26 13.27
CA TYR A 6 -4.51 -74.67 11.95
C TYR A 6 -5.46 -73.47 12.02
N ILE A 7 -6.39 -73.45 12.97
CA ILE A 7 -7.31 -72.35 13.22
C ILE A 7 -6.53 -71.13 13.78
N THR A 8 -5.60 -71.39 14.71
CA THR A 8 -4.76 -70.25 15.27
C THR A 8 -3.84 -69.70 14.23
N THR A 9 -3.25 -70.49 13.32
CA THR A 9 -2.40 -70.00 12.22
C THR A 9 -3.22 -69.27 11.17
N ALA A 10 -4.43 -69.66 10.82
CA ALA A 10 -5.32 -69.01 9.91
C ALA A 10 -5.81 -67.66 10.47
N CYS A 11 -6.09 -67.51 11.77
CA CYS A 11 -6.47 -66.24 12.41
C CYS A 11 -5.29 -65.27 12.49
N ILE A 12 -4.07 -65.79 12.67
CA ILE A 12 -2.87 -64.90 12.67
C ILE A 12 -2.55 -64.39 11.24
N ALA A 13 -2.73 -65.19 10.20
CA ALA A 13 -2.55 -64.82 8.81
C ALA A 13 -3.61 -63.76 8.34
N ALA A 14 -4.84 -63.84 8.86
CA ALA A 14 -5.90 -62.85 8.55
C ALA A 14 -5.69 -61.49 9.22
N LEU A 15 -4.81 -61.39 10.22
CA LEU A 15 -4.47 -60.11 10.88
C LEU A 15 -3.41 -59.28 10.11
N PHE A 16 -2.77 -59.85 9.09
CA PHE A 16 -1.76 -59.16 8.29
C PHE A 16 -2.27 -58.65 6.92
N THR A 17 -3.54 -58.86 6.58
CA THR A 17 -4.12 -58.37 5.31
C THR A 17 -4.97 -57.11 5.49
N GLY A 18 -4.87 -56.44 6.62
CA GLY A 18 -5.66 -55.24 6.97
C GLY A 18 -4.93 -53.91 6.91
N CYS A 19 -3.74 -53.84 6.31
CA CYS A 19 -2.97 -52.57 6.33
C CYS A 19 -3.25 -51.61 5.15
N ASP A 20 -3.91 -52.06 4.08
CA ASP A 20 -4.24 -51.17 2.97
C ASP A 20 -5.47 -50.26 3.21
N TYR A 21 -6.23 -50.51 4.28
CA TYR A 21 -7.40 -49.66 4.61
C TYR A 21 -7.06 -48.45 5.47
N LEU A 22 -5.80 -48.29 5.91
CA LEU A 22 -5.31 -47.15 6.67
C LEU A 22 -4.29 -46.32 5.90
N ASP A 23 -3.94 -46.70 4.68
CA ASP A 23 -3.32 -45.78 3.73
C ASP A 23 -4.40 -44.78 3.29
N PHE A 24 -4.49 -43.72 4.07
CA PHE A 24 -5.24 -42.52 3.71
C PHE A 24 -4.50 -41.92 2.52
N ASP A 25 -4.90 -42.35 1.30
CA ASP A 25 -4.56 -41.55 0.12
C ASP A 25 -5.13 -40.17 0.38
N GLU A 26 -4.29 -39.17 0.47
CA GLU A 26 -4.69 -37.77 0.46
C GLU A 26 -5.28 -37.38 -0.92
N THR A 27 -6.31 -38.13 -1.35
CA THR A 27 -7.00 -37.93 -2.63
C THR A 27 -7.99 -36.76 -2.61
N THR A 28 -8.05 -36.01 -1.50
CA THR A 28 -8.95 -34.85 -1.37
C THR A 28 -8.24 -33.50 -1.60
N GLY A 29 -6.92 -33.49 -1.78
CA GLY A 29 -6.13 -32.30 -2.09
C GLY A 29 -5.65 -32.31 -3.53
N MET A 30 -5.63 -31.14 -4.17
CA MET A 30 -5.00 -30.94 -5.46
C MET A 30 -3.47 -31.05 -5.31
N THR A 31 -2.79 -31.86 -6.13
CA THR A 31 -1.33 -31.90 -6.13
C THR A 31 -0.75 -30.56 -6.60
N LYS A 32 0.53 -30.33 -6.32
CA LYS A 32 1.21 -29.10 -6.76
C LYS A 32 1.22 -29.01 -8.28
N GLU A 33 1.43 -30.10 -8.99
CA GLU A 33 1.40 -30.21 -10.46
C GLU A 33 0.00 -29.88 -11.00
N GLU A 34 -1.05 -30.36 -10.37
CA GLU A 34 -2.43 -30.06 -10.73
C GLU A 34 -2.76 -28.58 -10.53
N MET A 35 -2.26 -27.96 -9.43
CA MET A 35 -2.46 -26.54 -9.17
C MET A 35 -1.91 -25.64 -10.27
N TYR A 36 -0.73 -25.95 -10.84
CA TYR A 36 -0.12 -25.17 -11.92
C TYR A 36 -0.55 -25.59 -13.31
N SER A 37 -1.39 -26.61 -13.43
CA SER A 37 -1.78 -27.20 -14.71
C SER A 37 -3.07 -26.63 -15.32
N TYR A 38 -3.66 -25.59 -14.74
CA TYR A 38 -4.92 -25.00 -15.18
C TYR A 38 -4.90 -23.48 -15.05
N PHE A 39 -5.35 -22.73 -16.06
CA PHE A 39 -5.32 -21.25 -16.12
C PHE A 39 -6.00 -20.58 -14.92
N GLY A 40 -7.17 -21.09 -14.51
CA GLY A 40 -7.89 -20.55 -13.35
C GLY A 40 -7.10 -20.67 -12.06
N ASN A 41 -6.39 -21.77 -11.85
CA ASN A 41 -5.55 -22.00 -10.68
C ASN A 41 -4.32 -21.07 -10.70
N VAL A 42 -3.64 -20.95 -11.86
CA VAL A 42 -2.51 -20.01 -12.05
C VAL A 42 -2.93 -18.57 -11.71
N THR A 43 -4.11 -18.17 -12.18
CA THR A 43 -4.67 -16.85 -11.85
C THR A 43 -4.95 -16.71 -10.35
N SER A 44 -5.52 -17.74 -9.71
CA SER A 44 -5.81 -17.73 -8.27
C SER A 44 -4.55 -17.66 -7.41
N LEU A 45 -3.49 -18.42 -7.76
CA LEU A 45 -2.20 -18.40 -7.07
C LEU A 45 -1.53 -17.01 -7.18
N SER A 46 -1.54 -16.41 -8.36
CA SER A 46 -1.04 -15.04 -8.51
C SER A 46 -1.87 -14.04 -7.71
N THR A 47 -3.20 -14.20 -7.66
CA THR A 47 -4.13 -13.32 -6.92
C THR A 47 -3.91 -13.43 -5.40
N PHE A 48 -3.50 -14.60 -4.90
CA PHE A 48 -3.13 -14.74 -3.48
C PHE A 48 -1.97 -13.81 -3.11
N VAL A 49 -0.98 -13.63 -3.98
CA VAL A 49 0.13 -12.68 -3.76
C VAL A 49 -0.40 -11.25 -3.64
N TYR A 50 -1.38 -10.85 -4.47
CA TYR A 50 -2.06 -9.54 -4.34
C TYR A 50 -2.81 -9.37 -3.02
N SER A 51 -3.37 -10.44 -2.46
CA SER A 51 -4.11 -10.36 -1.20
C SER A 51 -3.26 -9.88 -0.02
N GLN A 52 -1.92 -10.04 -0.13
CA GLN A 52 -0.95 -9.60 0.88
C GLN A 52 -0.54 -8.13 0.76
N LEU A 53 -1.04 -7.39 -0.25
CA LEU A 53 -0.78 -5.96 -0.37
C LEU A 53 -1.24 -5.21 0.88
N PRO A 54 -0.46 -4.24 1.36
CA PRO A 54 -0.81 -3.49 2.57
C PRO A 54 -2.00 -2.56 2.35
N GLN A 55 -2.64 -2.23 3.45
CA GLN A 55 -3.50 -1.06 3.58
C GLN A 55 -3.23 -0.41 4.93
N ASP A 56 -3.43 0.91 5.00
CA ASP A 56 -3.22 1.64 6.24
C ASP A 56 -4.52 1.88 7.04
N PHE A 57 -5.64 1.38 6.56
CA PHE A 57 -6.94 1.58 7.20
C PHE A 57 -7.05 0.77 8.50
N GLY A 58 -6.42 1.28 9.58
CA GLY A 58 -6.37 0.63 10.88
C GLY A 58 -5.13 -0.27 11.09
N ALA A 59 -4.02 0.01 10.42
CA ALA A 59 -2.82 -0.83 10.45
C ALA A 59 -2.15 -0.93 11.82
N ILE A 60 -2.27 0.10 12.67
CA ILE A 60 -1.64 0.12 14.00
C ILE A 60 -2.72 0.14 15.08
N GLY A 61 -3.29 -1.03 15.38
CA GLY A 61 -4.34 -1.15 16.41
C GLY A 61 -5.53 -0.22 16.15
N ASP A 62 -6.10 -0.32 14.96
CA ASP A 62 -7.17 0.50 14.38
C ASP A 62 -6.78 1.94 13.98
N ALA A 63 -5.58 2.42 14.35
CA ALA A 63 -5.07 3.71 13.92
C ALA A 63 -4.42 3.67 12.54
N LEU A 64 -4.44 4.80 11.83
CA LEU A 64 -3.58 5.05 10.67
C LEU A 64 -2.12 5.21 11.12
N ARG A 65 -1.15 4.97 10.23
CA ARG A 65 0.27 5.25 10.51
C ARG A 65 0.55 6.70 10.81
N ASP A 66 -0.20 7.62 10.21
CA ASP A 66 -0.12 9.06 10.51
C ASP A 66 -0.33 9.37 12.00
N ALA A 67 -1.11 8.56 12.72
CA ALA A 67 -1.26 8.69 14.16
C ALA A 67 0.01 8.29 14.96
N ALA A 68 1.00 7.67 14.34
CA ALA A 68 2.31 7.43 14.94
C ALA A 68 3.32 8.57 14.66
N THR A 69 2.85 9.70 14.13
CA THR A 69 3.63 10.91 13.85
C THR A 69 3.00 12.11 14.55
N ASP A 70 3.53 13.30 14.32
CA ASP A 70 2.95 14.57 14.81
C ASP A 70 1.74 15.06 14.00
N ASN A 71 1.32 14.31 12.97
CA ASN A 71 0.17 14.66 12.13
C ASN A 71 -1.19 14.34 12.77
N ALA A 72 -1.29 13.26 13.55
CA ALA A 72 -2.56 12.83 14.12
C ALA A 72 -2.39 12.16 15.50
N VAL A 73 -3.47 12.13 16.26
CA VAL A 73 -3.60 11.38 17.50
C VAL A 73 -4.79 10.44 17.39
N TYR A 74 -4.64 9.22 17.88
CA TYR A 74 -5.76 8.28 17.95
C TYR A 74 -6.52 8.45 19.25
N THR A 75 -7.83 8.60 19.19
CA THR A 75 -8.67 8.93 20.33
C THR A 75 -8.66 7.86 21.44
N TRP A 76 -8.55 6.58 21.07
CA TRP A 76 -8.71 5.46 21.99
C TRP A 76 -7.36 4.91 22.47
N ASN A 77 -7.12 4.98 23.77
CA ASN A 77 -5.84 4.64 24.40
C ASN A 77 -5.52 3.13 24.44
N GLN A 78 -6.45 2.27 24.05
CA GLN A 78 -6.22 0.82 23.91
C GLN A 78 -5.47 0.45 22.63
N SER A 79 -5.37 1.37 21.67
CA SER A 79 -4.63 1.15 20.42
C SER A 79 -3.14 0.95 20.68
N SER A 80 -2.52 0.04 19.92
CA SER A 80 -1.07 -0.19 19.98
C SER A 80 -0.25 1.03 19.52
N VAL A 81 -0.85 2.00 18.82
CA VAL A 81 -0.18 3.27 18.47
C VAL A 81 0.29 4.04 19.70
N TYR A 82 -0.37 3.87 20.86
CA TYR A 82 0.06 4.49 22.12
C TYR A 82 1.44 4.02 22.61
N ASN A 83 1.92 2.87 22.13
CA ASN A 83 3.31 2.46 22.39
C ASN A 83 4.33 3.39 21.73
N VAL A 84 3.95 4.07 20.64
CA VAL A 84 4.78 5.12 20.01
C VAL A 84 4.75 6.38 20.89
N TYR A 85 3.58 6.83 21.35
CA TYR A 85 3.44 8.06 22.15
C TYR A 85 4.18 8.00 23.48
N ASN A 86 4.18 6.85 24.15
CA ASN A 86 4.81 6.66 25.45
C ASN A 86 6.21 6.05 25.38
N GLY A 87 6.76 5.81 24.16
CA GLY A 87 8.09 5.29 23.95
C GLY A 87 8.30 3.84 24.39
N THR A 88 7.24 3.05 24.57
CA THR A 88 7.33 1.64 25.03
C THR A 88 7.50 0.64 23.90
N TRP A 89 7.52 1.08 22.65
CA TRP A 89 7.85 0.20 21.51
C TRP A 89 9.34 -0.17 21.52
N SER A 90 9.64 -1.37 21.07
CA SER A 90 11.01 -1.90 21.06
C SER A 90 11.11 -3.07 20.06
N PRO A 91 12.31 -3.60 19.78
CA PRO A 91 12.46 -4.82 18.99
C PRO A 91 11.68 -6.03 19.52
N LEU A 92 11.38 -6.06 20.83
CA LEU A 92 10.57 -7.11 21.47
C LEU A 92 9.09 -6.75 21.60
N LYS A 93 8.73 -5.50 21.38
CA LYS A 93 7.36 -4.97 21.40
C LYS A 93 7.16 -4.09 20.17
N THR A 94 7.05 -4.75 19.04
CA THR A 94 6.94 -4.10 17.72
C THR A 94 5.61 -3.38 17.55
N VAL A 95 5.64 -2.31 16.78
CA VAL A 95 4.49 -1.61 16.23
C VAL A 95 4.62 -1.66 14.71
N ASP A 96 3.53 -1.88 13.96
CA ASP A 96 3.55 -2.06 12.50
C ASP A 96 4.43 -3.26 12.05
N ASP A 97 4.33 -4.39 12.76
CA ASP A 97 5.01 -5.61 12.38
C ASP A 97 4.38 -6.25 11.14
N VAL A 98 5.16 -6.35 10.09
CA VAL A 98 4.75 -6.92 8.78
C VAL A 98 5.63 -8.11 8.36
N TRP A 99 6.56 -8.52 9.20
CA TRP A 99 7.56 -9.55 8.88
C TRP A 99 6.93 -10.85 8.37
N SER A 100 6.06 -11.44 9.16
CA SER A 100 5.44 -12.71 8.82
C SER A 100 4.60 -12.64 7.55
N ASN A 101 3.79 -11.56 7.41
CA ASN A 101 2.89 -11.39 6.28
C ASN A 101 3.65 -11.26 4.96
N TYR A 102 4.72 -10.44 4.95
CA TYR A 102 5.46 -10.20 3.70
C TYR A 102 6.40 -11.34 3.34
N TYR A 103 6.98 -12.06 4.32
CA TYR A 103 7.69 -13.29 4.00
C TYR A 103 6.76 -14.41 3.53
N THR A 104 5.53 -14.47 4.00
CA THR A 104 4.50 -15.35 3.42
C THR A 104 4.24 -14.99 1.95
N ALA A 105 4.04 -13.69 1.64
CA ALA A 105 3.86 -13.23 0.27
C ALA A 105 5.07 -13.57 -0.63
N ILE A 106 6.29 -13.38 -0.13
CA ILE A 106 7.53 -13.71 -0.84
C ILE A 106 7.65 -15.21 -1.08
N ARG A 107 7.32 -16.05 -0.08
CA ARG A 107 7.31 -17.51 -0.22
C ARG A 107 6.35 -17.96 -1.32
N GLU A 108 5.14 -17.43 -1.32
CA GLU A 108 4.13 -17.76 -2.35
C GLU A 108 4.55 -17.23 -3.74
N ALA A 109 5.16 -16.04 -3.80
CA ALA A 109 5.74 -15.53 -5.04
C ALA A 109 6.88 -16.44 -5.55
N ASN A 110 7.77 -16.89 -4.67
CA ASN A 110 8.84 -17.84 -5.03
C ASN A 110 8.26 -19.16 -5.51
N SER A 111 7.30 -19.73 -4.77
CA SER A 111 6.63 -20.98 -5.18
C SER A 111 5.96 -20.84 -6.55
N PHE A 112 5.31 -19.70 -6.81
CA PHE A 112 4.73 -19.43 -8.11
C PHE A 112 5.81 -19.40 -9.22
N LEU A 113 6.88 -18.62 -9.03
CA LEU A 113 7.93 -18.45 -10.03
C LEU A 113 8.73 -19.72 -10.33
N GLU A 114 8.86 -20.62 -9.35
CA GLU A 114 9.54 -21.92 -9.51
C GLU A 114 8.72 -22.95 -10.26
N ASN A 115 7.40 -22.93 -10.12
CA ASN A 115 6.52 -24.00 -10.62
C ASN A 115 5.66 -23.59 -11.80
N TYR A 116 5.62 -22.30 -12.12
CA TYR A 116 4.88 -21.83 -13.28
C TYR A 116 5.54 -22.26 -14.59
N SER A 117 4.75 -22.84 -15.48
CA SER A 117 5.17 -23.20 -16.85
C SER A 117 4.02 -23.01 -17.83
N LEU A 118 4.28 -22.31 -18.94
CA LEU A 118 3.32 -22.18 -20.03
C LEU A 118 3.16 -23.49 -20.80
N GLU A 119 4.21 -24.34 -20.86
CA GLU A 119 4.17 -25.62 -21.59
C GLU A 119 3.07 -26.56 -21.06
N VAL A 120 2.87 -26.56 -19.71
CA VAL A 120 1.82 -27.38 -19.11
C VAL A 120 0.42 -26.93 -19.54
N LEU A 121 0.26 -25.66 -19.90
CA LEU A 121 -1.00 -25.06 -20.34
C LEU A 121 -1.30 -25.32 -21.83
N GLU A 122 -0.33 -25.78 -22.64
CA GLU A 122 -0.52 -26.08 -24.06
C GLU A 122 -1.55 -27.19 -24.29
N ARG A 123 -1.81 -28.05 -23.32
CA ARG A 123 -2.87 -29.07 -23.41
C ARG A 123 -4.27 -28.48 -23.66
N PHE A 124 -4.47 -27.19 -23.36
CA PHE A 124 -5.72 -26.46 -23.58
C PHE A 124 -5.79 -25.73 -24.90
N LYS A 125 -4.81 -25.92 -25.81
CA LYS A 125 -4.68 -25.19 -27.07
C LYS A 125 -5.90 -25.25 -28.02
N TRP A 126 -6.80 -26.16 -27.75
CA TRP A 126 -8.06 -26.31 -28.51
C TRP A 126 -9.25 -25.62 -27.84
N ASN A 127 -9.08 -25.01 -26.67
CA ASN A 127 -10.13 -24.23 -26.02
C ASN A 127 -10.33 -22.92 -26.76
N VAL A 128 -11.57 -22.44 -26.82
CA VAL A 128 -11.95 -21.20 -27.52
C VAL A 128 -11.19 -19.98 -26.99
N ASP A 129 -10.98 -19.92 -25.68
CA ASP A 129 -10.34 -18.78 -24.97
C ASP A 129 -8.83 -18.97 -24.77
N TYR A 130 -8.21 -20.01 -25.38
CA TYR A 130 -6.83 -20.38 -25.11
C TYR A 130 -5.83 -19.23 -25.33
N GLU A 131 -5.92 -18.52 -26.47
CA GLU A 131 -5.00 -17.41 -26.78
C GLU A 131 -5.08 -16.30 -25.76
N ILE A 132 -6.30 -15.94 -25.32
CA ILE A 132 -6.56 -14.93 -24.31
C ILE A 132 -5.99 -15.38 -22.94
N ASP A 133 -6.23 -16.63 -22.58
CA ASP A 133 -5.77 -17.18 -21.31
C ASP A 133 -4.25 -17.29 -21.25
N VAL A 134 -3.60 -17.64 -22.36
CA VAL A 134 -2.13 -17.66 -22.48
C VAL A 134 -1.55 -16.26 -22.37
N GLU A 135 -2.13 -15.27 -23.03
CA GLU A 135 -1.66 -13.88 -22.90
C GLU A 135 -1.76 -13.38 -21.46
N LYS A 136 -2.89 -13.64 -20.80
CA LYS A 136 -3.05 -13.34 -19.37
C LYS A 136 -2.02 -14.07 -18.52
N ALA A 137 -1.85 -15.37 -18.74
CA ALA A 137 -0.92 -16.20 -18.01
C ALA A 137 0.53 -15.70 -18.12
N LYS A 138 0.97 -15.26 -19.31
CA LYS A 138 2.29 -14.65 -19.53
C LYS A 138 2.53 -13.45 -18.59
N MET A 139 1.53 -12.60 -18.39
CA MET A 139 1.66 -11.43 -17.53
C MET A 139 1.84 -11.81 -16.05
N ARG A 140 1.27 -12.93 -15.58
CA ARG A 140 1.29 -13.34 -14.16
C ARG A 140 2.71 -13.47 -13.58
N VAL A 141 3.66 -13.97 -14.38
CA VAL A 141 5.08 -14.08 -13.95
C VAL A 141 5.66 -12.71 -13.64
N HIS A 142 5.42 -11.74 -14.50
CA HIS A 142 5.96 -10.39 -14.37
C HIS A 142 5.25 -9.60 -13.28
N GLU A 143 3.93 -9.80 -13.11
CA GLU A 143 3.18 -9.26 -11.98
C GLU A 143 3.73 -9.77 -10.65
N VAL A 144 3.93 -11.09 -10.52
CA VAL A 144 4.44 -11.70 -9.29
C VAL A 144 5.87 -11.24 -8.98
N ARG A 145 6.73 -11.05 -10.00
CA ARG A 145 8.07 -10.45 -9.82
C ARG A 145 7.98 -9.04 -9.25
N ALA A 146 7.16 -8.18 -9.84
CA ALA A 146 6.97 -6.81 -9.37
C ALA A 146 6.41 -6.75 -7.95
N LEU A 147 5.47 -7.64 -7.61
CA LEU A 147 4.93 -7.76 -6.26
C LEU A 147 5.97 -8.27 -5.25
N ARG A 148 6.80 -9.27 -5.64
CA ARG A 148 7.90 -9.74 -4.79
C ARG A 148 8.90 -8.62 -4.48
N ALA A 149 9.27 -7.84 -5.50
CA ALA A 149 10.10 -6.65 -5.33
C ALA A 149 9.46 -5.64 -4.37
N PHE A 150 8.16 -5.40 -4.48
CA PHE A 150 7.41 -4.52 -3.58
C PHE A 150 7.47 -5.02 -2.13
N PHE A 151 7.25 -6.31 -1.88
CA PHE A 151 7.31 -6.85 -0.50
C PHE A 151 8.72 -6.78 0.09
N TYR A 152 9.76 -6.98 -0.71
CA TYR A 152 11.13 -6.76 -0.26
C TYR A 152 11.40 -5.29 0.07
N LEU A 153 10.89 -4.34 -0.70
CA LEU A 153 10.98 -2.92 -0.37
C LEU A 153 10.27 -2.61 0.96
N GLU A 154 9.07 -3.16 1.16
CA GLU A 154 8.30 -2.97 2.39
C GLU A 154 9.00 -3.55 3.64
N LEU A 155 9.73 -4.66 3.49
CA LEU A 155 10.56 -5.22 4.55
C LEU A 155 11.82 -4.39 4.77
N ALA A 156 12.58 -4.10 3.70
CA ALA A 156 13.87 -3.40 3.79
C ALA A 156 13.74 -2.02 4.43
N LYS A 157 12.70 -1.24 4.09
CA LYS A 157 12.48 0.09 4.68
C LYS A 157 12.17 0.07 6.18
N ARG A 158 11.70 -1.07 6.74
CA ARG A 158 11.38 -1.23 8.16
C ARG A 158 12.49 -1.88 8.97
N TYR A 159 13.16 -2.87 8.37
CA TYR A 159 14.08 -3.74 9.09
C TYR A 159 15.54 -3.59 8.65
N GLY A 160 15.83 -2.82 7.60
CA GLY A 160 17.18 -2.63 7.07
C GLY A 160 17.71 -3.90 6.40
N ASP A 161 18.77 -4.49 6.96
CA ASP A 161 19.31 -5.76 6.49
C ASP A 161 18.36 -6.92 6.79
N ILE A 162 17.98 -7.67 5.77
CA ILE A 162 16.97 -8.75 5.85
C ILE A 162 17.43 -10.00 5.08
N PRO A 163 16.94 -11.20 5.43
CA PRO A 163 17.15 -12.39 4.61
C PRO A 163 16.58 -12.24 3.20
N LEU A 164 17.40 -12.47 2.19
CA LEU A 164 16.98 -12.45 0.78
C LEU A 164 16.67 -13.88 0.32
N LEU A 165 15.37 -14.23 0.35
CA LEU A 165 14.86 -15.55 -0.01
C LEU A 165 14.39 -15.53 -1.46
N THR A 166 15.16 -16.05 -2.40
CA THR A 166 14.87 -16.01 -3.84
C THR A 166 14.24 -17.31 -4.38
N ARG A 167 14.10 -18.31 -3.51
CA ARG A 167 13.47 -19.61 -3.77
C ARG A 167 12.62 -20.05 -2.59
N THR A 168 11.94 -21.18 -2.72
CA THR A 168 11.32 -21.86 -1.58
C THR A 168 12.39 -22.58 -0.75
N TYR A 169 12.29 -22.47 0.57
CA TYR A 169 13.22 -23.08 1.52
C TYR A 169 12.50 -24.13 2.37
N GLN A 170 13.21 -25.21 2.72
CA GLN A 170 12.71 -26.18 3.70
C GLN A 170 12.92 -25.63 5.13
N ILE A 171 12.19 -26.21 6.09
CA ILE A 171 12.21 -25.74 7.49
C ILE A 171 13.60 -25.81 8.12
N ASP A 172 14.39 -26.81 7.77
CA ASP A 172 15.76 -27.02 8.25
C ASP A 172 16.76 -26.04 7.61
N GLU A 173 16.52 -25.59 6.38
CA GLU A 173 17.36 -24.63 5.68
C GLU A 173 17.15 -23.19 6.13
N ILE A 174 15.90 -22.80 6.39
CA ILE A 174 15.53 -21.40 6.60
C ILE A 174 16.23 -20.74 7.77
N ASN A 175 16.52 -21.48 8.82
CA ASN A 175 17.17 -20.97 10.03
C ASN A 175 18.68 -20.67 9.82
N SER A 176 19.28 -21.15 8.72
CA SER A 176 20.67 -20.90 8.37
C SER A 176 20.87 -19.72 7.43
N VAL A 177 19.77 -19.10 6.96
CA VAL A 177 19.86 -17.95 6.04
C VAL A 177 20.28 -16.69 6.80
N GLU A 178 21.40 -16.12 6.42
CA GLU A 178 21.91 -14.88 7.00
C GLU A 178 21.18 -13.66 6.42
N LYS A 179 21.30 -12.55 7.14
CA LYS A 179 20.82 -11.24 6.65
C LYS A 179 21.65 -10.78 5.46
N THR A 180 20.98 -10.32 4.45
CA THR A 180 21.59 -9.67 3.29
C THR A 180 21.66 -8.17 3.55
N PRO A 181 22.80 -7.50 3.30
CA PRO A 181 22.94 -6.06 3.45
C PRO A 181 21.89 -5.30 2.64
N PHE A 182 21.40 -4.19 3.19
CA PHE A 182 20.34 -3.37 2.60
C PHE A 182 20.58 -3.03 1.12
N ASP A 183 21.78 -2.55 0.76
CA ASP A 183 22.12 -2.21 -0.63
C ASP A 183 21.97 -3.42 -1.58
N LYS A 184 22.27 -4.64 -1.11
CA LYS A 184 22.08 -5.87 -1.90
C LYS A 184 20.62 -6.25 -2.07
N VAL A 185 19.80 -5.97 -1.07
CA VAL A 185 18.34 -6.13 -1.20
C VAL A 185 17.79 -5.12 -2.21
N ILE A 186 18.27 -3.88 -2.20
CA ILE A 186 17.90 -2.87 -3.20
C ILE A 186 18.36 -3.28 -4.60
N ASP A 187 19.57 -3.80 -4.78
CA ASP A 187 20.05 -4.33 -6.07
C ASP A 187 19.08 -5.41 -6.62
N PHE A 188 18.63 -6.33 -5.76
CA PHE A 188 17.68 -7.36 -6.11
C PHE A 188 16.31 -6.77 -6.50
N ILE A 189 15.80 -5.79 -5.74
CA ILE A 189 14.52 -5.12 -6.04
C ILE A 189 14.58 -4.45 -7.41
N VAL A 190 15.67 -3.75 -7.71
CA VAL A 190 15.90 -3.08 -8.99
C VAL A 190 15.93 -4.10 -10.14
N ASP A 191 16.67 -5.21 -9.98
CA ASP A 191 16.78 -6.28 -10.99
C ASP A 191 15.39 -6.92 -11.29
N GLU A 192 14.61 -7.21 -10.24
CA GLU A 192 13.25 -7.77 -10.41
C GLU A 192 12.31 -6.78 -11.14
N CYS A 193 12.39 -5.49 -10.81
CA CYS A 193 11.61 -4.45 -11.48
C CYS A 193 12.03 -4.28 -12.93
N ASP A 194 13.34 -4.31 -13.24
CA ASP A 194 13.87 -4.17 -14.59
C ASP A 194 13.53 -5.36 -15.49
N LYS A 195 13.39 -6.56 -14.89
CA LYS A 195 12.88 -7.75 -15.60
C LYS A 195 11.37 -7.73 -15.80
N ALA A 196 10.62 -7.15 -14.87
CA ALA A 196 9.16 -7.16 -14.94
C ALA A 196 8.60 -6.02 -15.81
N ALA A 197 9.14 -4.80 -15.67
CA ALA A 197 8.55 -3.61 -16.29
C ALA A 197 8.40 -3.69 -17.83
N PRO A 198 9.37 -4.16 -18.63
CA PRO A 198 9.23 -4.24 -20.08
C PRO A 198 8.09 -5.16 -20.52
N GLU A 199 7.81 -6.20 -19.75
CA GLU A 199 6.84 -7.24 -20.06
C GLU A 199 5.42 -6.91 -19.57
N LEU A 200 5.27 -5.95 -18.65
CA LEU A 200 3.98 -5.54 -18.12
C LEU A 200 3.30 -4.49 -19.01
N PRO A 201 1.96 -4.52 -19.16
CA PRO A 201 1.23 -3.51 -19.88
C PRO A 201 1.27 -2.16 -19.14
N VAL A 202 1.11 -1.07 -19.88
CA VAL A 202 0.96 0.28 -19.33
C VAL A 202 -0.39 0.40 -18.60
N SER A 203 -1.42 -0.21 -19.15
CA SER A 203 -2.78 -0.21 -18.61
C SER A 203 -3.47 -1.54 -18.87
N TYR A 204 -4.21 -2.04 -17.89
CA TYR A 204 -5.08 -3.22 -18.06
C TYR A 204 -6.48 -2.86 -18.55
N LYS A 205 -6.81 -1.57 -18.77
CA LYS A 205 -8.09 -1.18 -19.36
C LYS A 205 -8.24 -1.75 -20.78
N ASP A 206 -7.15 -1.70 -21.53
CA ASP A 206 -7.08 -2.19 -22.91
C ASP A 206 -6.67 -3.67 -22.99
N PHE A 207 -6.37 -4.29 -21.83
CA PHE A 207 -5.99 -5.69 -21.70
C PHE A 207 -7.06 -6.47 -20.95
N TYR A 208 -8.09 -6.89 -21.67
CA TYR A 208 -9.23 -7.66 -21.16
C TYR A 208 -9.90 -7.05 -19.91
N ASN A 209 -9.75 -5.73 -19.70
CA ASN A 209 -10.28 -5.00 -18.56
C ASN A 209 -9.89 -5.58 -17.18
N GLU A 210 -8.73 -6.24 -17.07
CA GLU A 210 -8.20 -6.79 -15.82
C GLU A 210 -7.54 -5.71 -14.93
N THR A 211 -8.22 -4.59 -14.70
CA THR A 211 -7.72 -3.45 -13.95
C THR A 211 -7.41 -3.79 -12.48
N GLY A 212 -6.48 -3.04 -11.86
CA GLY A 212 -6.03 -3.25 -10.47
C GLY A 212 -4.85 -4.22 -10.35
N ARG A 213 -4.30 -4.69 -11.48
CA ARG A 213 -3.09 -5.52 -11.50
C ARG A 213 -1.84 -4.68 -11.64
N ALA A 214 -0.68 -5.26 -11.30
CA ALA A 214 0.62 -4.61 -11.39
C ALA A 214 0.94 -4.24 -12.85
N THR A 215 1.10 -2.95 -13.10
CA THR A 215 1.42 -2.37 -14.40
C THR A 215 2.92 -2.09 -14.54
N ARG A 216 3.36 -1.73 -15.73
CA ARG A 216 4.71 -1.21 -15.96
C ARG A 216 5.03 -0.03 -15.03
N GLY A 217 4.09 0.90 -14.87
CA GLY A 217 4.26 2.05 -13.98
C GLY A 217 4.40 1.65 -12.51
N MET A 218 3.70 0.61 -12.05
CA MET A 218 3.88 0.07 -10.70
C MET A 218 5.30 -0.46 -10.49
N ALA A 219 5.82 -1.29 -11.40
CA ALA A 219 7.18 -1.83 -11.27
C ALA A 219 8.24 -0.71 -11.29
N MET A 220 8.09 0.27 -12.18
CA MET A 220 8.96 1.46 -12.21
C MET A 220 8.89 2.28 -10.92
N SER A 221 7.71 2.41 -10.30
CA SER A 221 7.52 3.15 -9.05
C SER A 221 8.15 2.43 -7.85
N VAL A 222 8.09 1.09 -7.80
CA VAL A 222 8.81 0.29 -6.79
C VAL A 222 10.31 0.54 -6.89
N LYS A 223 10.88 0.48 -8.11
CA LYS A 223 12.30 0.78 -8.38
C LYS A 223 12.68 2.20 -7.94
N ALA A 224 11.89 3.20 -8.33
CA ALA A 224 12.17 4.60 -8.00
C ALA A 224 12.16 4.84 -6.48
N ARG A 225 11.17 4.32 -5.77
CA ARG A 225 11.08 4.42 -4.30
C ARG A 225 12.23 3.68 -3.61
N ALA A 226 12.61 2.48 -4.08
CA ALA A 226 13.72 1.72 -3.53
C ALA A 226 15.05 2.48 -3.65
N LEU A 227 15.32 3.06 -4.82
CA LEU A 227 16.53 3.85 -5.06
C LEU A 227 16.55 5.15 -4.25
N LEU A 228 15.39 5.80 -4.03
CA LEU A 228 15.31 6.98 -3.18
C LEU A 228 15.67 6.64 -1.73
N TYR A 229 15.14 5.54 -1.19
CA TYR A 229 15.50 5.06 0.16
C TYR A 229 16.99 4.75 0.27
N ALA A 230 17.58 4.13 -0.76
CA ALA A 230 19.03 3.84 -0.79
C ALA A 230 19.89 5.10 -0.87
N ALA A 231 19.37 6.18 -1.44
CA ALA A 231 20.05 7.48 -1.53
C ALA A 231 19.93 8.31 -0.24
N SER A 232 18.92 8.03 0.62
CA SER A 232 18.64 8.78 1.83
C SER A 232 19.79 8.71 2.84
N LYS A 233 19.91 9.70 3.71
CA LYS A 233 21.00 9.87 4.68
C LYS A 233 21.27 8.62 5.54
N LEU A 234 20.23 7.85 5.87
CA LEU A 234 20.37 6.62 6.67
C LEU A 234 21.23 5.56 5.95
N HIS A 235 21.04 5.41 4.64
CA HIS A 235 21.70 4.39 3.82
C HIS A 235 22.81 4.96 2.90
N ASN A 236 23.01 6.28 2.98
CA ASN A 236 24.00 7.03 2.22
C ASN A 236 24.67 8.12 3.08
N PRO A 237 25.32 7.75 4.20
CA PRO A 237 25.90 8.73 5.12
C PRO A 237 27.04 9.55 4.51
N SER A 238 27.69 9.05 3.47
CA SER A 238 28.74 9.74 2.72
C SER A 238 28.23 10.71 1.66
N HIS A 239 26.89 10.78 1.48
CA HIS A 239 26.26 11.58 0.43
C HIS A 239 26.79 11.24 -0.98
N ASP A 240 26.86 9.93 -1.29
CA ASP A 240 27.21 9.46 -2.64
C ASP A 240 26.17 9.99 -3.64
N THR A 241 26.60 10.89 -4.50
CA THR A 241 25.75 11.53 -5.51
C THR A 241 25.26 10.58 -6.59
N ASP A 242 25.94 9.46 -6.83
CA ASP A 242 25.48 8.46 -7.81
C ASP A 242 24.21 7.74 -7.35
N LYS A 243 24.02 7.54 -6.03
CA LYS A 243 22.76 7.03 -5.48
C LYS A 243 21.62 8.01 -5.75
N TRP A 244 21.82 9.30 -5.52
CA TRP A 244 20.82 10.34 -5.82
C TRP A 244 20.51 10.47 -7.31
N LYS A 245 21.53 10.38 -8.18
CA LYS A 245 21.32 10.34 -9.64
C LYS A 245 20.45 9.17 -10.08
N LYS A 246 20.72 7.95 -9.55
CA LYS A 246 19.89 6.78 -9.83
C LYS A 246 18.44 6.97 -9.40
N ALA A 247 18.20 7.56 -8.22
CA ALA A 247 16.86 7.85 -7.71
C ALA A 247 16.12 8.89 -8.58
N ALA A 248 16.81 9.98 -8.94
CA ALA A 248 16.27 11.00 -9.84
C ALA A 248 15.93 10.40 -11.21
N LYS A 249 16.86 9.64 -11.81
CA LYS A 249 16.65 9.03 -13.13
C LYS A 249 15.48 8.04 -13.12
N ALA A 250 15.37 7.19 -12.11
CA ALA A 250 14.26 6.24 -12.02
C ALA A 250 12.90 6.94 -11.90
N SER A 251 12.82 8.05 -11.16
CA SER A 251 11.61 8.86 -11.08
C SER A 251 11.33 9.60 -12.40
N TYR A 252 12.37 10.15 -13.04
CA TYR A 252 12.24 10.83 -14.32
C TYR A 252 11.83 9.88 -15.46
N ASP A 253 12.30 8.62 -15.41
CA ASP A 253 11.90 7.60 -16.37
C ASP A 253 10.38 7.35 -16.39
N ILE A 254 9.69 7.55 -15.24
CA ILE A 254 8.22 7.53 -15.18
C ILE A 254 7.65 8.85 -15.73
N ILE A 255 8.20 9.99 -15.32
CA ILE A 255 7.71 11.32 -15.71
C ILE A 255 7.72 11.50 -17.24
N LYS A 256 8.83 11.15 -17.88
CA LYS A 256 8.99 11.32 -19.34
C LYS A 256 8.06 10.45 -20.18
N THR A 257 7.43 9.41 -19.59
CA THR A 257 6.49 8.58 -20.36
C THR A 257 5.22 9.31 -20.72
N GLY A 258 4.80 10.29 -19.92
CA GLY A 258 3.53 10.99 -20.08
C GLY A 258 2.28 10.14 -19.80
N TRP A 259 2.42 8.93 -19.22
CA TRP A 259 1.29 8.05 -18.93
C TRP A 259 0.38 8.58 -17.83
N TYR A 260 0.93 9.38 -16.94
CA TYR A 260 0.23 9.92 -15.76
C TYR A 260 0.21 11.44 -15.79
N THR A 261 -0.84 12.03 -15.26
CA THR A 261 -0.98 13.48 -15.15
C THR A 261 -1.50 13.84 -13.76
N LEU A 262 -1.31 15.10 -13.36
CA LEU A 262 -1.90 15.65 -12.14
C LEU A 262 -3.16 16.43 -12.53
N PRO A 263 -4.36 15.92 -12.28
CA PRO A 263 -5.58 16.71 -12.39
C PRO A 263 -5.60 17.81 -11.33
N ASN A 264 -6.34 18.89 -11.61
CA ASN A 264 -6.61 19.88 -10.60
C ASN A 264 -7.39 19.26 -9.44
N ILE A 265 -7.08 19.64 -8.20
CA ILE A 265 -7.66 19.09 -6.96
C ILE A 265 -9.19 19.16 -6.90
N ASP A 266 -9.79 20.15 -7.59
CA ASP A 266 -11.25 20.34 -7.59
C ASP A 266 -11.98 19.31 -8.46
N VAL A 267 -11.28 18.70 -9.41
CA VAL A 267 -11.86 17.71 -10.35
C VAL A 267 -11.19 16.34 -10.26
N ASP A 268 -10.14 16.19 -9.46
CA ASP A 268 -9.45 14.91 -9.30
C ASP A 268 -10.30 13.94 -8.49
N PRO A 269 -10.67 12.78 -9.05
CA PRO A 269 -11.45 11.77 -8.36
C PRO A 269 -10.86 11.27 -7.03
N LEU A 270 -9.53 11.38 -6.82
CA LEU A 270 -8.90 11.02 -5.55
C LEU A 270 -9.37 11.87 -4.37
N TYR A 271 -9.91 13.05 -4.63
CA TYR A 271 -10.41 13.98 -3.60
C TYR A 271 -11.93 14.08 -3.57
N ASP A 272 -12.62 13.16 -4.25
CA ASP A 272 -14.10 13.13 -4.22
C ASP A 272 -14.58 12.66 -2.84
N VAL A 273 -15.43 13.47 -2.22
CA VAL A 273 -16.02 13.17 -0.91
C VAL A 273 -17.01 11.98 -0.94
N ASN A 274 -17.46 11.60 -2.12
CA ASN A 274 -18.29 10.40 -2.32
C ASN A 274 -17.45 9.15 -2.64
N GLY A 275 -16.17 9.32 -2.93
CA GLY A 275 -15.12 8.29 -3.07
C GLY A 275 -15.54 7.01 -3.80
N GLY A 276 -15.25 5.88 -3.18
CA GLY A 276 -15.57 4.57 -3.73
C GLY A 276 -14.79 4.28 -5.02
N ASN A 277 -15.44 3.63 -5.98
CA ASN A 277 -14.79 3.28 -7.27
C ASN A 277 -14.42 4.49 -8.13
N VAL A 278 -14.93 5.68 -7.84
CA VAL A 278 -14.61 6.90 -8.60
C VAL A 278 -13.14 7.24 -8.53
N VAL A 279 -12.48 7.00 -7.40
CA VAL A 279 -11.04 7.26 -7.21
C VAL A 279 -10.16 6.50 -8.21
N LEU A 280 -10.64 5.36 -8.73
CA LEU A 280 -9.93 4.55 -9.72
C LEU A 280 -9.84 5.22 -11.11
N ASN A 281 -10.57 6.30 -11.32
CA ASN A 281 -10.56 7.07 -12.58
C ASN A 281 -9.53 8.21 -12.58
N SER A 282 -8.83 8.45 -11.47
CA SER A 282 -7.80 9.49 -11.42
C SER A 282 -6.63 9.17 -12.34
N SER A 283 -6.24 10.17 -13.16
CA SER A 283 -5.09 10.04 -14.06
C SER A 283 -3.74 10.10 -13.36
N GLN A 284 -3.69 10.40 -12.06
CA GLN A 284 -2.47 10.29 -11.26
C GLN A 284 -2.32 8.95 -10.56
N LEU A 285 -3.33 8.06 -10.60
CA LEU A 285 -3.28 6.76 -9.96
C LEU A 285 -2.34 5.83 -10.72
N ILE A 286 -1.34 5.27 -10.03
CA ILE A 286 -0.39 4.31 -10.58
C ILE A 286 -0.72 2.90 -10.14
N PHE A 287 -0.94 2.71 -8.82
CA PHE A 287 -1.27 1.41 -8.26
C PHE A 287 -1.99 1.52 -6.92
N GLU A 288 -2.97 0.65 -6.71
CA GLU A 288 -3.80 0.60 -5.52
C GLU A 288 -4.03 -0.83 -5.03
N ARG A 289 -4.34 -0.97 -3.75
CA ARG A 289 -5.03 -2.14 -3.22
C ARG A 289 -6.53 -1.89 -3.29
N ARG A 290 -7.23 -2.74 -4.01
CA ARG A 290 -8.70 -2.70 -4.08
C ARG A 290 -9.32 -3.43 -2.90
N ASN A 291 -10.34 -2.83 -2.34
CA ASN A 291 -11.14 -3.38 -1.26
C ASN A 291 -12.59 -3.51 -1.69
N ASN A 292 -13.32 -4.44 -1.07
CA ASN A 292 -14.76 -4.59 -1.24
C ASN A 292 -15.52 -3.49 -0.50
N ASP A 293 -16.80 -3.39 -0.76
CA ASP A 293 -17.70 -2.48 -0.07
C ASP A 293 -17.80 -2.83 1.41
N ASP A 294 -17.35 -1.91 2.26
CA ASP A 294 -17.52 -1.99 3.71
C ASP A 294 -17.82 -0.60 4.31
N ASN A 295 -17.91 -0.52 5.61
CA ASN A 295 -18.04 0.72 6.36
C ASN A 295 -17.04 0.77 7.53
N ALA A 296 -16.00 -0.03 7.46
CA ALA A 296 -15.03 -0.18 8.54
C ALA A 296 -14.22 1.10 8.76
N PHE A 297 -13.94 1.86 7.69
CA PHE A 297 -13.21 3.11 7.80
C PHE A 297 -14.02 4.17 8.56
N GLU A 298 -15.29 4.36 8.20
CA GLU A 298 -16.22 5.27 8.90
C GLU A 298 -16.52 4.78 10.32
N SER A 299 -16.68 3.48 10.52
CA SER A 299 -16.88 2.88 11.85
C SER A 299 -15.75 3.24 12.82
N ARG A 300 -14.51 3.41 12.34
CA ARG A 300 -13.38 3.85 13.15
C ARG A 300 -13.29 5.36 13.31
N ASN A 301 -13.61 6.13 12.25
CA ASN A 301 -13.18 7.53 12.13
C ASN A 301 -14.33 8.55 12.10
N LEU A 302 -15.59 8.13 11.91
CA LEU A 302 -16.73 9.06 11.89
C LEU A 302 -16.76 9.84 13.21
N PRO A 303 -16.89 11.19 13.17
CA PRO A 303 -16.92 12.00 14.38
C PRO A 303 -17.99 11.54 15.37
N ILE A 304 -17.69 11.59 16.66
CA ILE A 304 -18.72 11.43 17.69
C ILE A 304 -19.83 12.46 17.48
N GLY A 305 -21.08 12.12 17.82
CA GLY A 305 -22.25 12.95 17.54
C GLY A 305 -22.94 12.60 16.21
N PHE A 306 -22.30 11.83 15.34
CA PHE A 306 -22.95 11.09 14.26
C PHE A 306 -23.35 9.70 14.71
N GLU A 307 -24.33 9.06 14.07
CA GLU A 307 -24.79 7.72 14.44
C GLU A 307 -23.63 6.72 14.39
N ASN A 308 -23.34 6.07 15.54
CA ASN A 308 -22.22 5.14 15.73
C ASN A 308 -20.82 5.69 15.39
N GLY A 309 -20.64 7.02 15.45
CA GLY A 309 -19.32 7.65 15.30
C GLY A 309 -18.36 7.26 16.43
N ASN A 310 -17.08 7.12 16.10
CA ASN A 310 -16.04 6.64 17.01
C ASN A 310 -14.79 7.55 17.07
N SER A 311 -14.72 8.58 16.26
CA SER A 311 -13.70 9.65 16.25
C SER A 311 -12.24 9.24 15.98
N GLY A 312 -11.91 7.98 15.88
CA GLY A 312 -10.59 7.35 15.70
C GLY A 312 -9.37 8.27 15.54
N ASN A 313 -8.97 8.52 14.31
CA ASN A 313 -7.81 9.36 14.01
C ASN A 313 -8.22 10.85 13.97
N THR A 314 -7.59 11.64 14.81
CA THR A 314 -7.86 13.09 14.94
C THR A 314 -6.61 13.89 14.57
N PRO A 315 -6.66 14.75 13.53
CA PRO A 315 -5.56 15.60 13.12
C PRO A 315 -5.06 16.50 14.26
N THR A 316 -3.75 16.70 14.33
CA THR A 316 -3.15 17.59 15.34
C THR A 316 -3.17 19.05 14.87
N GLN A 317 -2.94 19.97 15.82
CA GLN A 317 -2.70 21.37 15.48
C GLN A 317 -1.44 21.55 14.63
N ASN A 318 -0.40 20.72 14.84
CA ASN A 318 0.82 20.77 14.02
C ASN A 318 0.51 20.53 12.53
N LEU A 319 -0.29 19.52 12.23
CA LEU A 319 -0.71 19.28 10.85
C LEU A 319 -1.56 20.43 10.30
N VAL A 320 -2.49 20.97 11.10
CA VAL A 320 -3.35 22.09 10.69
C VAL A 320 -2.50 23.33 10.38
N ASP A 321 -1.51 23.63 11.20
CA ASP A 321 -0.62 24.80 11.03
C ASP A 321 0.34 24.62 9.83
N ALA A 322 0.70 23.38 9.49
CA ALA A 322 1.56 23.06 8.36
C ALA A 322 0.91 23.36 6.98
N TYR A 323 -0.42 23.43 6.90
CA TYR A 323 -1.08 23.89 5.69
C TYR A 323 -0.86 25.41 5.53
N GLU A 324 -0.38 25.84 4.37
CA GLU A 324 -0.18 27.25 4.03
C GLU A 324 -1.52 28.01 3.89
N MET A 325 -1.43 29.33 3.79
CA MET A 325 -2.52 30.15 3.28
C MET A 325 -2.65 29.93 1.76
N ALA A 326 -3.80 30.22 1.19
CA ALA A 326 -4.07 30.06 -0.25
C ALA A 326 -3.14 30.91 -1.15
N ASP A 327 -2.55 31.97 -0.60
CA ASP A 327 -1.56 32.81 -1.29
C ASP A 327 -0.12 32.23 -1.21
N GLY A 328 0.06 31.06 -0.60
CA GLY A 328 1.35 30.40 -0.44
C GLY A 328 2.19 30.88 0.74
N THR A 329 1.69 31.81 1.55
CA THR A 329 2.38 32.23 2.77
C THR A 329 2.17 31.21 3.91
N PRO A 330 3.18 31.01 4.79
CA PRO A 330 3.00 30.17 5.97
C PRO A 330 1.90 30.72 6.88
N PHE A 331 1.09 29.81 7.43
CA PHE A 331 0.14 30.18 8.49
C PHE A 331 0.89 30.56 9.76
N SER A 332 0.41 31.59 10.47
CA SER A 332 0.98 32.02 11.76
C SER A 332 -0.10 32.55 12.69
N TRP A 333 -0.08 32.09 13.92
CA TRP A 333 -0.93 32.60 15.03
C TRP A 333 -0.53 34.01 15.46
N GLU A 334 0.71 34.44 15.19
CA GLU A 334 1.18 35.80 15.46
C GLU A 334 0.60 36.83 14.47
N ASN A 335 0.15 36.37 13.31
CA ASN A 335 -0.55 37.19 12.35
C ASN A 335 -2.02 37.34 12.76
N ALA A 336 -2.41 38.51 13.21
CA ALA A 336 -3.77 38.79 13.70
C ALA A 336 -4.87 38.50 12.66
N LYS A 337 -4.59 38.64 11.34
CA LYS A 337 -5.55 38.27 10.27
C LYS A 337 -5.75 36.77 10.25
N HIS A 338 -4.67 35.98 10.32
CA HIS A 338 -4.74 34.52 10.33
C HIS A 338 -5.45 34.01 11.62
N ALA A 339 -5.02 34.52 12.78
CA ALA A 339 -5.56 34.13 14.07
C ALA A 339 -7.06 34.43 14.23
N SER A 340 -7.56 35.51 13.64
CA SER A 340 -8.97 35.88 13.68
C SER A 340 -9.89 34.98 12.85
N LYS A 341 -9.34 34.31 11.82
CA LYS A 341 -10.06 33.40 10.90
C LYS A 341 -9.16 32.22 10.50
N PRO A 342 -8.81 31.34 11.43
CA PRO A 342 -7.74 30.35 11.24
C PRO A 342 -8.04 29.29 10.16
N TYR A 343 -9.28 29.17 9.76
CA TYR A 343 -9.72 28.18 8.77
C TYR A 343 -10.15 28.80 7.43
N SER A 344 -9.97 30.11 7.27
CA SER A 344 -10.31 30.81 6.02
C SER A 344 -9.08 30.98 5.16
N GLU A 345 -9.25 30.96 3.84
CA GLU A 345 -8.18 31.23 2.86
C GLU A 345 -6.95 30.29 3.05
N ARG A 346 -7.19 29.02 3.39
CA ARG A 346 -6.13 28.01 3.54
C ARG A 346 -5.89 27.26 2.24
N ASP A 347 -4.76 26.56 2.16
CA ASP A 347 -4.48 25.57 1.14
C ASP A 347 -5.71 24.68 0.86
N PRO A 348 -6.16 24.49 -0.39
CA PRO A 348 -7.32 23.68 -0.70
C PRO A 348 -7.26 22.25 -0.15
N ARG A 349 -6.05 21.67 0.01
CA ARG A 349 -5.85 20.34 0.58
C ARG A 349 -6.26 20.25 2.05
N PHE A 350 -6.19 21.37 2.79
CA PHE A 350 -6.68 21.46 4.16
C PHE A 350 -8.17 21.07 4.26
N TYR A 351 -9.00 21.65 3.39
CA TYR A 351 -10.45 21.38 3.39
C TYR A 351 -10.80 19.97 2.92
N LYS A 352 -9.91 19.30 2.18
CA LYS A 352 -10.09 17.90 1.75
C LYS A 352 -9.65 16.89 2.81
N ALA A 353 -8.83 17.32 3.78
CA ALA A 353 -8.22 16.42 4.77
C ALA A 353 -8.78 16.57 6.18
N ILE A 354 -9.20 17.79 6.57
CA ILE A 354 -9.50 18.17 7.96
C ILE A 354 -10.95 18.61 8.10
N LEU A 355 -11.63 18.10 9.15
CA LEU A 355 -12.89 18.65 9.66
C LEU A 355 -12.56 19.50 10.89
N TYR A 356 -12.91 20.77 10.83
CA TYR A 356 -12.69 21.78 11.86
C TYR A 356 -14.04 22.33 12.35
N ASN A 357 -14.02 23.13 13.40
CA ASN A 357 -15.25 23.76 13.92
C ASN A 357 -15.99 24.55 12.82
N GLU A 358 -17.31 24.34 12.67
CA GLU A 358 -18.16 24.90 11.63
C GLU A 358 -17.96 24.33 10.20
N ALA A 359 -17.05 23.35 10.00
CA ALA A 359 -16.95 22.67 8.71
C ALA A 359 -18.26 21.93 8.37
N SER A 360 -18.69 22.01 7.12
CA SER A 360 -19.83 21.23 6.62
C SER A 360 -19.43 19.79 6.36
N PHE A 361 -20.21 18.83 6.89
CA PHE A 361 -19.99 17.39 6.72
C PHE A 361 -21.31 16.63 6.85
N MET A 362 -21.60 15.73 5.92
CA MET A 362 -22.84 14.92 5.90
C MET A 362 -24.12 15.75 6.15
N GLY A 363 -24.22 16.91 5.47
CA GLY A 363 -25.40 17.79 5.54
C GLY A 363 -25.54 18.60 6.83
N THR A 364 -24.55 18.60 7.71
CA THR A 364 -24.59 19.32 8.98
C THR A 364 -23.23 19.99 9.27
N LYS A 365 -23.13 20.73 10.37
CA LYS A 365 -21.91 21.39 10.83
C LYS A 365 -21.21 20.58 11.91
N ILE A 366 -19.89 20.56 11.89
CA ILE A 366 -19.04 20.05 12.98
C ILE A 366 -19.00 21.09 14.10
N GLU A 367 -19.22 20.66 15.34
CA GLU A 367 -19.28 21.52 16.51
C GLU A 367 -18.24 21.04 17.55
N THR A 368 -17.00 21.55 17.46
CA THR A 368 -15.90 21.19 18.37
C THR A 368 -15.68 22.21 19.49
N PHE A 369 -16.54 23.22 19.63
CA PHE A 369 -16.56 24.13 20.77
C PHE A 369 -17.09 23.40 22.03
N GLU A 370 -16.75 23.89 23.21
CA GLU A 370 -17.19 23.32 24.49
C GLU A 370 -18.71 23.19 24.56
N GLY A 371 -19.20 21.97 24.80
CA GLY A 371 -20.62 21.65 24.81
C GLY A 371 -21.23 21.41 23.43
N GLY A 372 -20.48 21.54 22.36
CA GLY A 372 -20.89 21.16 21.00
C GLY A 372 -21.09 19.64 20.86
N ARG A 373 -21.91 19.24 19.92
CA ARG A 373 -22.25 17.80 19.71
C ARG A 373 -21.10 16.91 19.31
N ASN A 374 -19.96 17.47 18.89
CA ASN A 374 -18.76 16.75 18.49
C ASN A 374 -17.56 17.07 19.42
N ALA A 375 -17.83 17.53 20.66
CA ALA A 375 -16.81 18.03 21.57
C ALA A 375 -16.91 17.41 22.96
N SER A 376 -15.89 17.68 23.79
CA SER A 376 -15.95 17.42 25.23
C SER A 376 -17.16 18.11 25.87
N PRO A 377 -17.88 17.45 26.84
CA PRO A 377 -17.45 16.24 27.56
C PRO A 377 -17.96 14.91 26.99
N ILE A 378 -18.37 14.84 25.72
CA ILE A 378 -18.85 13.60 25.13
C ILE A 378 -17.71 12.58 25.07
N THR A 379 -17.93 11.37 25.60
CA THR A 379 -16.94 10.29 25.54
C THR A 379 -16.60 9.95 24.11
N GLY A 380 -15.30 9.88 23.79
CA GLY A 380 -14.82 9.63 22.43
C GLY A 380 -14.80 10.88 21.54
N ALA A 381 -15.02 12.07 22.07
CA ALA A 381 -14.78 13.31 21.33
C ALA A 381 -13.30 13.47 20.99
N THR A 382 -13.02 14.24 19.93
CA THR A 382 -11.66 14.54 19.51
C THR A 382 -10.80 15.07 20.66
N LEU A 383 -9.54 14.61 20.72
CA LEU A 383 -8.54 15.11 21.67
C LEU A 383 -7.87 16.41 21.19
N THR A 384 -8.07 16.78 19.93
CA THR A 384 -7.33 17.88 19.26
C THR A 384 -8.22 19.04 18.81
N GLY A 385 -9.54 18.88 18.84
CA GLY A 385 -10.49 19.84 18.28
C GLY A 385 -10.75 19.66 16.77
N TYR A 386 -10.12 18.67 16.13
CA TYR A 386 -10.25 18.36 14.72
C TYR A 386 -10.70 16.92 14.50
N TYR A 387 -11.26 16.64 13.31
CA TYR A 387 -11.59 15.31 12.86
C TYR A 387 -11.02 15.03 11.49
N LEU A 388 -10.83 13.76 11.17
CA LEU A 388 -10.39 13.29 9.86
C LEU A 388 -11.50 13.48 8.82
N ARG A 389 -11.17 14.05 7.66
CA ARG A 389 -12.02 14.07 6.47
C ARG A 389 -11.47 13.17 5.35
N LYS A 390 -10.14 13.13 5.22
CA LYS A 390 -9.48 12.35 4.16
C LYS A 390 -9.93 10.89 4.20
N TYR A 391 -10.27 10.33 3.04
CA TYR A 391 -10.85 9.00 2.85
C TYR A 391 -12.27 8.79 3.40
N MET A 392 -12.85 9.72 4.17
CA MET A 392 -14.24 9.59 4.61
C MET A 392 -15.18 9.70 3.42
N ASN A 393 -16.13 8.78 3.32
CA ASN A 393 -17.18 8.83 2.31
C ASN A 393 -18.49 9.32 2.95
N GLU A 394 -18.94 10.50 2.56
CA GLU A 394 -20.12 11.16 3.16
C GLU A 394 -21.44 10.44 2.86
N THR A 395 -21.45 9.42 1.98
CA THR A 395 -22.63 8.59 1.68
C THR A 395 -22.71 7.30 2.47
N VAL A 396 -21.65 6.94 3.21
CA VAL A 396 -21.65 5.75 4.08
C VAL A 396 -22.59 5.95 5.26
N SER A 397 -23.32 4.91 5.64
CA SER A 397 -24.20 4.90 6.82
C SER A 397 -23.80 3.79 7.78
N LEU A 398 -23.64 4.14 9.04
CA LEU A 398 -23.39 3.19 10.14
C LEU A 398 -24.70 2.78 10.84
N SER A 399 -25.88 3.13 10.28
CA SER A 399 -27.17 2.75 10.84
C SER A 399 -27.33 1.23 10.88
N PRO A 400 -27.67 0.62 12.02
CA PRO A 400 -27.88 -0.82 12.12
C PRO A 400 -29.06 -1.30 11.25
N THR A 401 -30.04 -0.44 10.99
CA THR A 401 -31.24 -0.78 10.23
C THR A 401 -31.14 -0.50 8.74
N ASN A 402 -30.24 0.41 8.34
CA ASN A 402 -30.03 0.78 6.94
C ASN A 402 -28.55 1.11 6.69
N PRO A 403 -27.64 0.12 6.77
CA PRO A 403 -26.24 0.36 6.54
C PRO A 403 -25.95 0.64 5.06
N ILE A 404 -25.12 1.65 4.79
CA ILE A 404 -24.60 1.91 3.44
C ILE A 404 -23.08 1.68 3.50
N LYS A 405 -22.61 0.83 2.59
CA LYS A 405 -21.19 0.45 2.47
C LYS A 405 -20.63 1.00 1.18
N LYS A 406 -19.37 1.38 1.19
CA LYS A 406 -18.58 1.82 0.02
C LYS A 406 -17.17 1.27 0.08
N PRO A 407 -16.51 1.00 -1.06
CA PRO A 407 -15.15 0.55 -1.05
C PRO A 407 -14.20 1.71 -0.74
N HIS A 408 -13.16 1.43 0.06
CA HIS A 408 -12.04 2.33 0.28
C HIS A 408 -10.80 1.69 -0.33
N HIS A 409 -10.38 2.17 -1.50
CA HIS A 409 -9.17 1.67 -2.16
C HIS A 409 -7.94 2.35 -1.57
N PHE A 410 -6.94 1.55 -1.17
CA PHE A 410 -5.72 2.11 -0.62
C PHE A 410 -4.70 2.40 -1.72
N ILE A 411 -4.35 3.68 -1.90
CA ILE A 411 -3.43 4.13 -2.92
C ILE A 411 -1.99 3.83 -2.50
N LEU A 412 -1.30 2.98 -3.26
CA LEU A 412 0.08 2.56 -3.00
C LEU A 412 1.11 3.43 -3.73
N PHE A 413 0.78 3.81 -4.97
CA PHE A 413 1.61 4.69 -5.79
C PHE A 413 0.74 5.66 -6.59
N ARG A 414 1.14 6.93 -6.61
CA ARG A 414 0.52 7.98 -7.42
C ARG A 414 1.56 8.94 -7.98
N TYR A 415 1.22 9.61 -9.07
CA TYR A 415 2.14 10.45 -9.83
C TYR A 415 2.68 11.65 -9.05
N ALA A 416 1.87 12.23 -8.13
CA ALA A 416 2.37 13.27 -7.23
C ALA A 416 3.57 12.81 -6.41
N GLU A 417 3.59 11.56 -5.91
CA GLU A 417 4.75 11.01 -5.23
C GLU A 417 5.96 10.91 -6.16
N THR A 418 5.77 10.46 -7.40
CA THR A 418 6.87 10.36 -8.38
C THR A 418 7.55 11.72 -8.59
N LEU A 419 6.75 12.80 -8.71
CA LEU A 419 7.27 14.14 -8.85
C LEU A 419 8.02 14.63 -7.59
N LEU A 420 7.50 14.32 -6.40
CA LEU A 420 8.14 14.66 -5.13
C LEU A 420 9.43 13.87 -4.91
N ASN A 421 9.46 12.59 -5.25
CA ASN A 421 10.68 11.75 -5.18
C ASN A 421 11.75 12.29 -6.12
N TYR A 422 11.36 12.72 -7.33
CA TYR A 422 12.26 13.39 -8.26
C TYR A 422 12.79 14.71 -7.69
N ALA A 423 11.89 15.54 -7.16
CA ALA A 423 12.25 16.83 -6.59
C ALA A 423 13.24 16.68 -5.41
N GLU A 424 13.02 15.72 -4.51
CA GLU A 424 13.94 15.41 -3.41
C GLU A 424 15.32 15.03 -3.94
N ALA A 425 15.38 14.06 -4.87
CA ALA A 425 16.64 13.59 -5.42
C ALA A 425 17.42 14.72 -6.16
N MET A 426 16.74 15.56 -6.93
CA MET A 426 17.37 16.67 -7.63
C MET A 426 17.85 17.77 -6.68
N ASN A 427 17.09 18.04 -5.62
CA ASN A 427 17.50 19.01 -4.60
C ASN A 427 18.75 18.56 -3.85
N GLU A 428 18.86 17.28 -3.54
CA GLU A 428 20.05 16.69 -2.90
C GLU A 428 21.27 16.66 -3.85
N LEU A 429 21.05 16.58 -5.17
CA LEU A 429 22.14 16.63 -6.16
C LEU A 429 22.75 18.00 -6.33
N GLY A 430 21.97 19.06 -6.31
CA GLY A 430 22.51 20.38 -6.65
C GLY A 430 21.61 21.55 -6.29
N GLY A 431 20.57 21.31 -5.46
CA GLY A 431 19.65 22.34 -5.02
C GLY A 431 18.43 22.50 -5.92
N PRO A 432 17.55 23.47 -5.60
CA PRO A 432 16.18 23.53 -6.15
C PRO A 432 16.13 23.79 -7.66
N ASP A 433 17.15 24.43 -8.24
CA ASP A 433 17.17 24.82 -9.65
C ASP A 433 18.17 23.97 -10.48
N TYR A 434 18.80 22.98 -9.87
CA TYR A 434 19.74 22.10 -10.55
C TYR A 434 19.06 21.29 -11.67
N THR A 435 19.76 21.22 -12.82
CA THR A 435 19.45 20.34 -13.95
C THR A 435 20.74 19.75 -14.49
N SER A 436 20.66 18.63 -15.21
CA SER A 436 21.83 17.97 -15.81
C SER A 436 21.46 17.32 -17.14
N ASP A 437 21.89 17.95 -18.26
CA ASP A 437 21.72 17.37 -19.59
C ASP A 437 22.58 16.10 -19.76
N ALA A 438 23.79 16.10 -19.14
CA ALA A 438 24.70 14.94 -19.19
C ALA A 438 24.12 13.69 -18.51
N ASP A 439 23.28 13.86 -17.48
CA ASP A 439 22.61 12.78 -16.77
C ASP A 439 21.16 12.57 -17.27
N GLU A 440 20.72 13.26 -18.31
CA GLU A 440 19.34 13.23 -18.84
C GLU A 440 18.29 13.66 -17.79
N LEU A 441 18.60 14.66 -16.96
CA LEU A 441 17.75 15.20 -15.89
C LEU A 441 17.42 16.69 -16.18
N PRO A 442 16.56 16.97 -17.16
CA PRO A 442 16.32 18.34 -17.67
C PRO A 442 15.38 19.16 -16.79
N MET A 443 14.69 18.55 -15.83
CA MET A 443 13.71 19.23 -14.97
C MET A 443 14.32 19.48 -13.59
N SER A 444 14.13 20.70 -13.05
CA SER A 444 14.60 21.02 -11.69
C SER A 444 13.65 20.52 -10.61
N ALA A 445 14.16 20.40 -9.37
CA ALA A 445 13.36 20.10 -8.19
C ALA A 445 12.20 21.09 -8.02
N ARG A 446 12.47 22.40 -8.18
CA ARG A 446 11.46 23.48 -8.11
C ARG A 446 10.36 23.27 -9.15
N THR A 447 10.70 22.89 -10.37
CA THR A 447 9.72 22.65 -11.43
C THR A 447 8.80 21.48 -11.05
N ALA A 448 9.34 20.36 -10.60
CA ALA A 448 8.56 19.19 -10.19
C ALA A 448 7.63 19.49 -9.00
N LEU A 449 8.13 20.22 -7.99
CA LEU A 449 7.34 20.66 -6.85
C LEU A 449 6.21 21.62 -7.27
N ASN A 450 6.50 22.55 -8.16
CA ASN A 450 5.51 23.51 -8.67
C ASN A 450 4.40 22.83 -9.48
N MET A 451 4.68 21.73 -10.17
CA MET A 451 3.61 20.92 -10.80
C MET A 451 2.62 20.40 -9.76
N VAL A 452 3.11 19.89 -8.60
CA VAL A 452 2.25 19.40 -7.51
C VAL A 452 1.48 20.56 -6.86
N ARG A 453 2.12 21.70 -6.65
CA ARG A 453 1.48 22.90 -6.08
C ARG A 453 0.38 23.45 -6.99
N SER A 454 0.66 23.59 -8.29
CA SER A 454 -0.33 24.06 -9.28
C SER A 454 -1.55 23.16 -9.37
N ALA A 455 -1.38 21.83 -9.31
CA ALA A 455 -2.50 20.89 -9.27
C ALA A 455 -3.36 21.06 -8.00
N ALA A 456 -2.78 21.51 -6.90
CA ALA A 456 -3.47 21.82 -5.66
C ALA A 456 -4.02 23.27 -5.58
N ASN A 457 -4.00 24.02 -6.67
CA ASN A 457 -4.36 25.45 -6.72
C ASN A 457 -3.49 26.33 -5.81
N MET A 458 -2.25 25.93 -5.56
CA MET A 458 -1.29 26.70 -4.77
C MET A 458 -0.33 27.48 -5.66
N PRO A 459 0.08 28.70 -5.25
CA PRO A 459 1.10 29.46 -5.97
C PRO A 459 2.42 28.71 -6.08
N ASN A 460 3.14 28.95 -7.17
CA ASN A 460 4.47 28.43 -7.36
C ASN A 460 5.45 29.02 -6.35
N ILE A 461 6.38 28.21 -5.87
CA ILE A 461 7.55 28.73 -5.14
C ILE A 461 8.56 29.33 -6.14
N THR A 462 9.19 30.43 -5.74
CA THR A 462 10.17 31.16 -6.52
C THR A 462 11.59 30.96 -6.02
#